data_d6b78c7766cb3facdc394c3076bc5d54
#
_entry.id   d6b78c7766cb3facdc394c3076bc5d54
#
_cell.length_a   1.000
_cell.length_b   1.000
_cell.length_c   1.000
_cell.angle_alpha   90.00
_cell.angle_beta   90.00
_cell.angle_gamma   90.00
#
_symmetry.space_group_name_H-M   'P 1'
#
loop_
_entity.id
_entity.type
_entity.pdbx_description
1 polymer ?
#
loop_
_entity_poly.entity_id
_entity_poly.type
_entity_poly.pdbx_seq_one_letter_code
_entity_poly.pdbx_strand_id
1 'polypeptide(L)'
;MPDDGFAGTSTRTESPAYPDGVRPGWEELGRALIRSGAMTSDWAPAFVAVDRAAFLPERIWAHDPVTGTIRDGIDRTTDPRLWHHYADTDCTLITQWDDGTHTGRSAGTAPTSSSLRPSLLMSMLSDLDVEPGMRVLETGTGTGWNAGLLAHRLGVGNVVTERARRRLSTTGLRPTGAAHVGLDGDPPDAPYDRIIATRGLRQIPAPWIEQVRPDGFILARWDTPFSDQDALVGLTVADDGNGKLASGDFLRPVEVMKTRAQVDGWPRHTEHLPDPWPATVRESTTDLSPEELTDTDAAFMLGLVVPDATHTVTHRPDGAVDAWFYSLSEGDRSWASVSWAPDDELGRVHQDGARELWTSIERGMDWWTIENRPPIDCFGLTVATGGGHVAWLDRPDNAVPRFG
;
A
#
# COMPACT_ATOMS: atom_id res chain seq x y z
N MET A 1 -28.98 53.24 15.22
CA MET A 1 -28.11 52.15 15.70
C MET A 1 -27.76 51.34 14.50
N PRO A 2 -26.51 51.39 13.96
CA PRO A 2 -26.16 50.71 12.73
C PRO A 2 -25.79 49.26 13.00
N ASP A 3 -26.12 48.47 12.03
CA ASP A 3 -25.95 47.02 11.85
C ASP A 3 -24.47 46.76 11.43
N ASP A 4 -23.71 46.08 12.29
CA ASP A 4 -22.31 45.73 11.98
C ASP A 4 -22.26 44.36 11.28
N GLY A 5 -22.23 44.43 9.95
CA GLY A 5 -22.00 43.27 9.08
C GLY A 5 -20.57 42.76 9.22
N PHE A 6 -20.37 41.55 9.75
CA PHE A 6 -19.15 40.78 9.67
C PHE A 6 -18.98 40.25 8.24
N ALA A 7 -18.18 40.95 7.45
CA ALA A 7 -17.70 40.44 6.16
C ALA A 7 -16.56 39.44 6.41
N GLY A 8 -16.89 38.17 6.39
CA GLY A 8 -15.91 37.10 6.34
C GLY A 8 -15.16 37.13 4.99
N THR A 9 -13.94 37.56 4.99
CA THR A 9 -13.01 37.42 3.85
C THR A 9 -12.67 35.95 3.66
N SER A 10 -13.43 35.29 2.77
CA SER A 10 -13.03 33.99 2.21
C SER A 10 -11.79 34.24 1.34
N THR A 11 -10.62 33.91 1.86
CA THR A 11 -9.41 33.78 1.05
C THR A 11 -9.61 32.62 0.09
N ARG A 12 -10.07 32.90 -1.15
CA ARG A 12 -9.93 31.98 -2.27
C ARG A 12 -8.45 31.72 -2.44
N THR A 13 -7.99 30.51 -2.11
CA THR A 13 -6.71 30.00 -2.55
C THR A 13 -6.77 29.97 -4.07
N GLU A 14 -6.06 30.87 -4.73
CA GLU A 14 -5.93 30.88 -6.19
C GLU A 14 -5.26 29.56 -6.59
N SER A 15 -5.96 28.76 -7.40
CA SER A 15 -5.39 27.58 -8.03
C SER A 15 -4.21 28.01 -8.90
N PRO A 16 -3.06 27.32 -8.86
CA PRO A 16 -1.92 27.66 -9.70
C PRO A 16 -2.32 27.63 -11.18
N ALA A 17 -1.86 28.63 -11.94
CA ALA A 17 -2.06 28.66 -13.39
C ALA A 17 -1.18 27.60 -14.05
N TYR A 18 -1.77 26.81 -14.95
CA TYR A 18 -1.04 25.83 -15.75
C TYR A 18 -0.52 26.47 -17.04
N PRO A 19 0.69 26.11 -17.50
CA PRO A 19 1.25 26.66 -18.72
C PRO A 19 0.47 26.23 -19.97
N ASP A 20 0.51 27.02 -21.03
CA ASP A 20 -0.08 26.69 -22.31
C ASP A 20 0.45 25.35 -22.86
N GLY A 21 -0.46 24.51 -23.34
CA GLY A 21 -0.11 23.18 -23.91
C GLY A 21 -0.30 21.97 -22.98
N VAL A 22 -0.68 22.19 -21.72
CA VAL A 22 -1.08 21.08 -20.82
C VAL A 22 -2.44 20.55 -21.26
N ARG A 23 -2.58 19.21 -21.25
CA ARG A 23 -3.88 18.59 -21.57
C ARG A 23 -4.94 19.02 -20.55
N PRO A 24 -6.17 19.37 -20.98
CA PRO A 24 -7.23 19.79 -20.06
C PRO A 24 -7.55 18.79 -18.95
N GLY A 25 -7.51 17.48 -19.25
CA GLY A 25 -7.71 16.41 -18.25
C GLY A 25 -6.62 16.40 -17.18
N TRP A 26 -5.38 16.55 -17.58
CA TRP A 26 -4.23 16.63 -16.66
C TRP A 26 -4.28 17.86 -15.75
N GLU A 27 -4.66 19.01 -16.32
CA GLU A 27 -4.87 20.25 -15.57
C GLU A 27 -5.99 20.11 -14.54
N GLU A 28 -7.13 19.54 -14.94
CA GLU A 28 -8.27 19.33 -14.04
C GLU A 28 -7.91 18.35 -12.91
N LEU A 29 -7.18 17.27 -13.22
CA LEU A 29 -6.67 16.35 -12.22
C LEU A 29 -5.78 17.06 -11.20
N GLY A 30 -4.83 17.87 -11.65
CA GLY A 30 -3.95 18.64 -10.76
C GLY A 30 -4.73 19.57 -9.82
N ARG A 31 -5.75 20.26 -10.35
CA ARG A 31 -6.63 21.11 -9.53
C ARG A 31 -7.45 20.28 -8.52
N ALA A 32 -7.93 19.10 -8.93
CA ALA A 32 -8.69 18.20 -8.06
C ALA A 32 -7.82 17.68 -6.90
N LEU A 33 -6.57 17.32 -7.18
CA LEU A 33 -5.62 16.84 -6.18
C LEU A 33 -5.29 17.90 -5.13
N ILE A 34 -5.16 19.17 -5.54
CA ILE A 34 -4.96 20.28 -4.60
C ILE A 34 -6.23 20.52 -3.77
N ARG A 35 -7.41 20.56 -4.41
CA ARG A 35 -8.68 20.77 -3.69
C ARG A 35 -8.98 19.70 -2.66
N SER A 36 -8.62 18.43 -2.94
CA SER A 36 -8.79 17.32 -2.00
C SER A 36 -7.74 17.25 -0.91
N GLY A 37 -6.67 18.04 -1.00
CA GLY A 37 -5.52 17.98 -0.09
C GLY A 37 -4.56 16.82 -0.38
N ALA A 38 -4.80 16.00 -1.41
CA ALA A 38 -3.91 14.92 -1.78
C ALA A 38 -2.55 15.40 -2.32
N MET A 39 -2.52 16.61 -2.86
CA MET A 39 -1.29 17.27 -3.33
C MET A 39 -1.15 18.65 -2.69
N THR A 40 -0.03 18.91 -2.03
CA THR A 40 0.31 20.24 -1.54
C THR A 40 0.78 21.15 -2.68
N SER A 41 0.60 22.45 -2.54
CA SER A 41 0.86 23.42 -3.62
C SER A 41 2.32 23.46 -4.08
N ASP A 42 3.25 23.09 -3.22
CA ASP A 42 4.68 23.03 -3.51
C ASP A 42 5.08 21.88 -4.45
N TRP A 43 4.20 20.86 -4.60
CA TRP A 43 4.35 19.80 -5.59
C TRP A 43 3.76 20.16 -6.97
N ALA A 44 2.93 21.19 -7.05
CA ALA A 44 2.28 21.57 -8.31
C ALA A 44 3.26 21.83 -9.46
N PRO A 45 4.40 22.51 -9.29
CA PRO A 45 5.38 22.69 -10.37
C PRO A 45 5.92 21.36 -10.93
N ALA A 46 6.22 20.40 -10.04
CA ALA A 46 6.69 19.07 -10.45
C ALA A 46 5.58 18.29 -11.17
N PHE A 47 4.35 18.32 -10.64
CA PHE A 47 3.20 17.66 -11.26
C PHE A 47 2.94 18.16 -12.68
N VAL A 48 3.01 19.47 -12.90
CA VAL A 48 2.81 20.07 -14.22
C VAL A 48 3.92 19.69 -15.19
N ALA A 49 5.18 19.73 -14.74
CA ALA A 49 6.34 19.50 -15.57
C ALA A 49 6.57 18.01 -15.91
N VAL A 50 6.10 17.09 -15.05
CA VAL A 50 6.35 15.66 -15.16
C VAL A 50 5.05 14.92 -15.47
N ASP A 51 4.64 14.98 -16.73
CA ASP A 51 3.42 14.38 -17.22
C ASP A 51 3.45 12.84 -17.09
N ARG A 52 2.48 12.26 -16.34
CA ARG A 52 2.33 10.82 -16.14
C ARG A 52 2.28 10.03 -17.45
N ALA A 53 1.63 10.58 -18.47
CA ALA A 53 1.48 9.94 -19.77
C ALA A 53 2.84 9.62 -20.45
N ALA A 54 3.88 10.39 -20.17
CA ALA A 54 5.22 10.13 -20.70
C ALA A 54 5.87 8.85 -20.12
N PHE A 55 5.39 8.36 -18.99
CA PHE A 55 5.92 7.20 -18.27
C PHE A 55 5.09 5.94 -18.47
N LEU A 56 3.92 6.04 -19.08
CA LEU A 56 3.04 4.89 -19.30
C LEU A 56 3.42 4.15 -20.59
N PRO A 57 3.27 2.80 -20.63
CA PRO A 57 3.47 2.01 -21.84
C PRO A 57 2.35 2.24 -22.85
N GLU A 58 2.52 1.71 -24.07
CA GLU A 58 1.51 1.75 -25.12
C GLU A 58 0.18 1.14 -24.70
N ARG A 59 0.19 0.11 -23.86
CA ARG A 59 -1.03 -0.53 -23.33
C ARG A 59 -1.10 -0.40 -21.82
N ILE A 60 -2.27 -0.03 -21.32
CA ILE A 60 -2.59 0.12 -19.90
C ILE A 60 -3.91 -0.56 -19.59
N TRP A 61 -4.10 -1.01 -18.34
CA TRP A 61 -5.34 -1.56 -17.82
C TRP A 61 -5.76 -0.73 -16.61
N ALA A 62 -6.92 -0.09 -16.71
CA ALA A 62 -7.42 0.76 -15.62
C ALA A 62 -8.09 -0.11 -14.55
N HIS A 63 -7.73 0.11 -13.29
CA HIS A 63 -8.37 -0.46 -12.13
C HIS A 63 -9.39 0.53 -11.57
N ASP A 64 -10.63 0.11 -11.47
CA ASP A 64 -11.71 0.87 -10.86
C ASP A 64 -11.66 0.66 -9.33
N PRO A 65 -11.36 1.69 -8.54
CA PRO A 65 -11.21 1.54 -7.10
C PRO A 65 -12.53 1.28 -6.37
N VAL A 66 -13.68 1.58 -6.99
CA VAL A 66 -15.00 1.40 -6.37
C VAL A 66 -15.50 -0.03 -6.55
N THR A 67 -15.33 -0.58 -7.74
CA THR A 67 -15.83 -1.92 -8.08
C THR A 67 -14.78 -3.00 -7.95
N GLY A 68 -13.49 -2.64 -7.77
CA GLY A 68 -12.36 -3.56 -7.82
C GLY A 68 -12.11 -4.18 -9.20
N THR A 69 -12.88 -3.77 -10.23
CA THR A 69 -12.79 -4.36 -11.55
C THR A 69 -11.61 -3.81 -12.35
N ILE A 70 -11.03 -4.66 -13.17
CA ILE A 70 -9.96 -4.29 -14.09
C ILE A 70 -10.54 -4.26 -15.51
N ARG A 71 -10.38 -3.13 -16.16
CA ARG A 71 -10.84 -2.93 -17.53
C ARG A 71 -9.90 -3.64 -18.51
N ASP A 72 -10.46 -4.06 -19.65
CA ASP A 72 -9.65 -4.56 -20.78
C ASP A 72 -8.60 -3.54 -21.21
N GLY A 73 -7.46 -4.04 -21.65
CA GLY A 73 -6.31 -3.24 -22.06
C GLY A 73 -6.65 -2.20 -23.12
N ILE A 74 -6.29 -0.97 -22.84
CA ILE A 74 -6.45 0.20 -23.68
C ILE A 74 -5.11 0.48 -24.35
N ASP A 75 -5.10 0.50 -25.66
CA ASP A 75 -3.91 0.66 -26.46
C ASP A 75 -3.85 2.09 -27.03
N ARG A 76 -2.71 2.76 -26.80
CA ARG A 76 -2.49 4.14 -27.23
C ARG A 76 -2.57 4.34 -28.74
N THR A 77 -2.22 3.33 -29.53
CA THR A 77 -2.25 3.40 -30.97
C THR A 77 -3.62 3.21 -31.57
N THR A 78 -4.47 2.40 -30.95
CA THR A 78 -5.82 2.09 -31.43
C THR A 78 -6.88 3.01 -30.84
N ASP A 79 -6.74 3.44 -29.58
CA ASP A 79 -7.65 4.37 -28.92
C ASP A 79 -6.89 5.40 -28.09
N PRO A 80 -6.22 6.37 -28.74
CA PRO A 80 -5.42 7.38 -28.05
C PRO A 80 -6.25 8.29 -27.14
N ARG A 81 -7.54 8.51 -27.46
CA ARG A 81 -8.42 9.36 -26.65
C ARG A 81 -8.74 8.70 -25.31
N LEU A 82 -9.16 7.45 -25.33
CA LEU A 82 -9.47 6.69 -24.12
C LEU A 82 -8.20 6.46 -23.28
N TRP A 83 -7.07 6.18 -23.95
CA TRP A 83 -5.78 6.00 -23.26
C TRP A 83 -5.37 7.26 -22.49
N HIS A 84 -5.43 8.46 -23.12
CA HIS A 84 -5.13 9.71 -22.45
C HIS A 84 -6.15 10.06 -21.37
N HIS A 85 -7.43 9.74 -21.56
CA HIS A 85 -8.43 9.91 -20.53
C HIS A 85 -8.02 9.18 -19.23
N TYR A 86 -7.63 7.91 -19.32
CA TYR A 86 -7.19 7.17 -18.14
C TYR A 86 -5.81 7.62 -17.62
N ALA A 87 -4.91 8.06 -18.48
CA ALA A 87 -3.64 8.66 -18.05
C ALA A 87 -3.86 9.91 -17.18
N ASP A 88 -4.93 10.66 -17.46
CA ASP A 88 -5.33 11.90 -16.78
C ASP A 88 -6.38 11.68 -15.68
N THR A 89 -6.70 10.43 -15.33
CA THR A 89 -7.69 10.10 -14.30
C THR A 89 -6.99 9.64 -13.01
N ASP A 90 -7.62 9.91 -11.86
CA ASP A 90 -7.16 9.45 -10.54
C ASP A 90 -7.50 7.97 -10.31
N CYS A 91 -6.84 7.10 -11.05
CA CYS A 91 -6.97 5.64 -10.92
C CYS A 91 -5.60 4.96 -11.02
N THR A 92 -5.49 3.77 -10.45
CA THR A 92 -4.33 2.91 -10.64
C THR A 92 -4.35 2.31 -12.05
N LEU A 93 -3.21 2.36 -12.73
CA LEU A 93 -3.04 1.79 -14.06
C LEU A 93 -2.06 0.63 -13.99
N ILE A 94 -2.53 -0.57 -14.29
CA ILE A 94 -1.64 -1.72 -14.47
C ILE A 94 -0.89 -1.50 -15.78
N THR A 95 0.41 -1.73 -15.74
CA THR A 95 1.32 -1.48 -16.87
C THR A 95 2.04 -2.74 -17.34
N GLN A 96 1.93 -3.82 -16.55
CA GLN A 96 2.51 -5.12 -16.89
C GLN A 96 1.78 -6.22 -16.13
N TRP A 97 1.60 -7.36 -16.80
CA TRP A 97 1.09 -8.61 -16.25
C TRP A 97 2.11 -9.72 -16.44
N ASP A 98 2.14 -10.67 -15.50
CA ASP A 98 2.88 -11.94 -15.60
C ASP A 98 4.34 -11.73 -16.01
N ASP A 99 5.04 -10.77 -15.39
CA ASP A 99 6.43 -10.38 -15.69
C ASP A 99 6.68 -10.00 -17.16
N GLY A 100 5.63 -9.53 -17.85
CA GLY A 100 5.70 -9.11 -19.25
C GLY A 100 5.46 -10.25 -20.25
N THR A 101 5.11 -11.44 -19.80
CA THR A 101 4.77 -12.56 -20.69
C THR A 101 3.34 -12.45 -21.24
N HIS A 102 2.45 -11.76 -20.52
CA HIS A 102 1.09 -11.51 -20.98
C HIS A 102 1.06 -10.42 -22.06
N THR A 103 0.45 -10.70 -23.20
CA THR A 103 0.32 -9.79 -24.34
C THR A 103 -1.13 -9.51 -24.73
N GLY A 104 -2.10 -10.14 -24.05
CA GLY A 104 -3.54 -10.02 -24.32
C GLY A 104 -4.13 -8.65 -23.99
N ARG A 105 -5.40 -8.42 -24.38
CA ARG A 105 -6.18 -7.25 -23.94
C ARG A 105 -6.89 -7.50 -22.62
N SER A 106 -7.35 -8.73 -22.36
CA SER A 106 -7.90 -9.08 -21.03
C SER A 106 -6.85 -8.93 -19.94
N ALA A 107 -7.27 -8.94 -18.69
CA ALA A 107 -6.35 -9.04 -17.56
C ALA A 107 -5.52 -10.31 -17.63
N GLY A 108 -4.27 -10.23 -17.20
CA GLY A 108 -3.42 -11.40 -16.99
C GLY A 108 -3.73 -12.09 -15.65
N THR A 109 -2.85 -13.00 -15.24
CA THR A 109 -3.01 -13.74 -13.97
C THR A 109 -2.57 -12.91 -12.77
N ALA A 110 -1.42 -12.25 -12.87
CA ALA A 110 -0.87 -11.43 -11.79
C ALA A 110 -0.34 -10.09 -12.32
N PRO A 111 -0.72 -8.95 -11.73
CA PRO A 111 -0.13 -7.66 -12.07
C PRO A 111 1.29 -7.59 -11.50
N THR A 112 2.26 -7.27 -12.35
CA THR A 112 3.69 -7.20 -11.97
C THR A 112 4.27 -5.79 -12.05
N SER A 113 3.54 -4.84 -12.64
CA SER A 113 3.87 -3.42 -12.60
C SER A 113 2.62 -2.57 -12.72
N SER A 114 2.60 -1.46 -11.99
CA SER A 114 1.51 -0.49 -12.06
C SER A 114 2.05 0.94 -11.94
N SER A 115 1.24 1.90 -12.35
CA SER A 115 1.35 3.31 -11.98
C SER A 115 0.27 3.59 -10.94
N LEU A 116 0.67 3.97 -9.74
CA LEU A 116 -0.26 4.29 -8.66
C LEU A 116 -1.24 5.39 -9.08
N ARG A 117 -2.42 5.38 -8.46
CA ARG A 117 -3.34 6.51 -8.62
C ARG A 117 -2.67 7.79 -8.15
N PRO A 118 -2.83 8.90 -8.89
CA PRO A 118 -2.16 10.16 -8.59
C PRO A 118 -2.39 10.68 -7.17
N SER A 119 -3.62 10.60 -6.64
CA SER A 119 -3.92 11.06 -5.29
C SER A 119 -3.10 10.34 -4.23
N LEU A 120 -2.97 9.02 -4.32
CA LEU A 120 -2.16 8.25 -3.38
C LEU A 120 -0.68 8.61 -3.49
N LEU A 121 -0.13 8.66 -4.71
CA LEU A 121 1.27 9.00 -4.90
C LEU A 121 1.60 10.40 -4.40
N MET A 122 0.77 11.39 -4.73
CA MET A 122 0.99 12.77 -4.30
C MET A 122 0.87 12.93 -2.78
N SER A 123 -0.06 12.22 -2.13
CA SER A 123 -0.13 12.22 -0.68
C SER A 123 1.10 11.55 -0.03
N MET A 124 1.60 10.45 -0.59
CA MET A 124 2.87 9.85 -0.13
C MET A 124 4.06 10.80 -0.28
N LEU A 125 4.13 11.55 -1.38
CA LEU A 125 5.18 12.55 -1.58
C LEU A 125 5.04 13.74 -0.62
N SER A 126 3.83 14.10 -0.23
CA SER A 126 3.59 15.12 0.80
C SER A 126 4.04 14.61 2.18
N ASP A 127 3.73 13.34 2.53
CA ASP A 127 4.19 12.75 3.80
C ASP A 127 5.70 12.53 3.86
N LEU A 128 6.34 12.33 2.71
CA LEU A 128 7.80 12.15 2.64
C LEU A 128 8.56 13.42 3.09
N ASP A 129 7.90 14.57 3.05
CA ASP A 129 8.38 15.86 3.54
C ASP A 129 9.81 16.18 3.06
N VAL A 130 9.96 16.30 1.74
CA VAL A 130 11.26 16.55 1.11
C VAL A 130 11.48 18.00 0.81
N GLU A 131 12.71 18.47 1.03
CA GLU A 131 13.20 19.79 0.66
C GLU A 131 14.23 19.71 -0.47
N PRO A 132 14.37 20.79 -1.28
CA PRO A 132 15.40 20.86 -2.32
C PRO A 132 16.80 20.54 -1.78
N GLY A 133 17.51 19.64 -2.48
CA GLY A 133 18.84 19.21 -2.09
C GLY A 133 18.90 17.97 -1.20
N MET A 134 17.79 17.52 -0.64
CA MET A 134 17.75 16.23 0.07
C MET A 134 18.01 15.06 -0.87
N ARG A 135 18.73 14.04 -0.37
CA ARG A 135 19.00 12.79 -1.08
C ARG A 135 17.94 11.75 -0.75
N VAL A 136 17.32 11.22 -1.78
CA VAL A 136 16.21 10.27 -1.68
C VAL A 136 16.55 8.98 -2.40
N LEU A 137 16.34 7.85 -1.71
CA LEU A 137 16.32 6.52 -2.31
C LEU A 137 14.87 6.12 -2.58
N GLU A 138 14.54 5.82 -3.83
CA GLU A 138 13.25 5.27 -4.22
C GLU A 138 13.39 3.79 -4.53
N THR A 139 12.53 2.96 -3.93
CA THR A 139 12.43 1.54 -4.21
C THR A 139 11.06 1.18 -4.79
N GLY A 140 11.04 0.27 -5.77
CA GLY A 140 9.80 -0.08 -6.46
C GLY A 140 9.39 0.93 -7.54
N THR A 141 10.34 1.44 -8.30
CA THR A 141 10.19 2.55 -9.26
C THR A 141 9.07 2.35 -10.31
N GLY A 142 8.72 1.12 -10.66
CA GLY A 142 7.66 0.80 -11.60
C GLY A 142 7.82 1.54 -12.93
N THR A 143 6.92 2.47 -13.24
CA THR A 143 6.95 3.27 -14.47
C THR A 143 8.05 4.33 -14.49
N GLY A 144 8.53 4.77 -13.32
CA GLY A 144 9.49 5.87 -13.17
C GLY A 144 8.86 7.26 -12.96
N TRP A 145 7.54 7.37 -12.92
CA TRP A 145 6.87 8.66 -12.75
C TRP A 145 7.20 9.30 -11.41
N ASN A 146 7.17 8.52 -10.32
CA ASN A 146 7.56 9.00 -9.00
C ASN A 146 9.00 9.52 -8.97
N ALA A 147 9.96 8.75 -9.51
CA ALA A 147 11.35 9.19 -9.65
C ALA A 147 11.46 10.50 -10.44
N GLY A 148 10.64 10.69 -11.48
CA GLY A 148 10.58 11.91 -12.26
C GLY A 148 10.12 13.12 -11.44
N LEU A 149 9.05 12.96 -10.64
CA LEU A 149 8.54 14.00 -9.73
C LEU A 149 9.59 14.40 -8.69
N LEU A 150 10.21 13.40 -8.03
CA LEU A 150 11.29 13.61 -7.07
C LEU A 150 12.50 14.33 -7.72
N ALA A 151 12.93 13.85 -8.89
CA ALA A 151 14.08 14.44 -9.61
C ALA A 151 13.82 15.90 -10.03
N HIS A 152 12.60 16.24 -10.42
CA HIS A 152 12.22 17.61 -10.74
C HIS A 152 12.29 18.52 -9.50
N ARG A 153 11.81 18.03 -8.34
CA ARG A 153 11.77 18.81 -7.10
C ARG A 153 13.12 18.93 -6.42
N LEU A 154 13.91 17.86 -6.38
CA LEU A 154 15.14 17.77 -5.58
C LEU A 154 16.40 18.03 -6.40
N GLY A 155 16.32 17.98 -7.72
CA GLY A 155 17.47 17.91 -8.61
C GLY A 155 17.85 16.47 -8.95
N VAL A 156 18.25 16.26 -10.19
CA VAL A 156 18.47 14.95 -10.82
C VAL A 156 19.52 14.09 -10.08
N GLY A 157 20.57 14.72 -9.53
CA GLY A 157 21.64 14.01 -8.81
C GLY A 157 21.26 13.56 -7.38
N ASN A 158 20.11 13.98 -6.88
CA ASN A 158 19.67 13.73 -5.52
C ASN A 158 18.69 12.55 -5.39
N VAL A 159 18.32 11.92 -6.50
CA VAL A 159 17.40 10.79 -6.50
C VAL A 159 18.11 9.54 -7.01
N VAL A 160 18.16 8.51 -6.17
CA VAL A 160 18.65 7.19 -6.51
C VAL A 160 17.45 6.27 -6.68
N THR A 161 17.38 5.53 -7.78
CA THR A 161 16.21 4.72 -8.11
C THR A 161 16.58 3.46 -8.86
N GLU A 162 15.74 2.43 -8.71
CA GLU A 162 15.88 1.17 -9.41
C GLU A 162 15.49 1.29 -10.90
N ARG A 163 16.44 0.98 -11.83
CA ARG A 163 16.19 0.75 -13.28
C ARG A 163 15.39 1.78 -14.10
N ALA A 164 15.05 2.94 -13.62
CA ALA A 164 14.26 3.93 -14.38
C ALA A 164 15.00 4.54 -15.59
N ARG A 165 16.25 4.17 -15.85
CA ARG A 165 17.15 4.80 -16.85
C ARG A 165 16.57 4.93 -18.27
N ARG A 166 15.80 3.95 -18.76
CA ARG A 166 15.34 3.99 -20.16
C ARG A 166 14.19 4.98 -20.37
N ARG A 167 13.23 5.05 -19.45
CA ARG A 167 12.07 5.96 -19.59
C ARG A 167 12.38 7.37 -19.14
N LEU A 168 13.13 7.52 -18.05
CA LEU A 168 13.59 8.84 -17.57
C LEU A 168 14.52 9.54 -18.55
N SER A 169 15.34 8.80 -19.30
CA SER A 169 16.22 9.37 -20.32
C SER A 169 15.46 10.03 -21.48
N THR A 170 14.26 9.59 -21.81
CA THR A 170 13.42 10.19 -22.86
C THR A 170 12.76 11.50 -22.40
N THR A 171 12.63 11.74 -21.09
CA THR A 171 12.08 12.97 -20.52
C THR A 171 13.14 13.99 -20.16
N GLY A 172 14.42 13.71 -20.41
CA GLY A 172 15.54 14.57 -20.04
C GLY A 172 15.93 14.50 -18.55
N LEU A 173 15.18 13.76 -17.74
CA LEU A 173 15.47 13.52 -16.33
C LEU A 173 16.37 12.27 -16.20
N ARG A 174 17.53 12.43 -15.56
CA ARG A 174 18.51 11.35 -15.39
C ARG A 174 18.87 11.20 -13.91
N PRO A 175 17.99 10.62 -13.07
CA PRO A 175 18.35 10.32 -11.69
C PRO A 175 19.51 9.30 -11.68
N THR A 176 20.26 9.28 -10.61
CA THR A 176 21.32 8.29 -10.39
C THR A 176 20.65 6.91 -10.35
N GLY A 177 20.96 6.04 -11.27
CA GLY A 177 20.37 4.70 -11.33
C GLY A 177 21.33 3.67 -10.76
N ALA A 178 20.96 3.01 -9.70
CA ALA A 178 21.59 1.80 -9.21
C ALA A 178 21.09 0.56 -9.99
N ALA A 179 21.94 -0.44 -10.16
CA ALA A 179 21.56 -1.63 -10.94
C ALA A 179 20.56 -2.52 -10.21
N HIS A 180 20.57 -2.52 -8.89
CA HIS A 180 19.73 -3.31 -7.99
C HIS A 180 19.53 -2.59 -6.66
N VAL A 181 18.46 -1.81 -6.54
CA VAL A 181 18.10 -1.13 -5.28
C VAL A 181 17.20 -2.02 -4.39
N GLY A 182 16.95 -3.22 -4.68
CA GLY A 182 16.07 -4.13 -3.97
C GLY A 182 16.01 -3.95 -2.44
N LEU A 183 16.06 -5.05 -1.71
CA LEU A 183 16.06 -5.03 -0.24
C LEU A 183 17.41 -4.57 0.36
N ASP A 184 18.48 -4.59 -0.42
CA ASP A 184 19.83 -4.19 0.01
C ASP A 184 20.06 -2.67 -0.03
N GLY A 185 19.12 -1.90 -0.63
CA GLY A 185 19.30 -0.47 -0.85
C GLY A 185 20.42 -0.17 -1.87
N ASP A 186 21.05 0.98 -1.71
CA ASP A 186 22.22 1.39 -2.52
C ASP A 186 23.30 2.04 -1.63
N PRO A 187 24.18 1.22 -1.01
CA PRO A 187 25.22 1.70 -0.09
C PRO A 187 26.19 2.73 -0.68
N PRO A 188 26.61 2.64 -1.98
CA PRO A 188 27.55 3.59 -2.55
C PRO A 188 27.08 5.04 -2.53
N ASP A 189 25.76 5.25 -2.60
CA ASP A 189 25.17 6.59 -2.63
C ASP A 189 24.61 7.05 -1.26
N ALA A 190 24.75 6.23 -0.21
CA ALA A 190 24.36 6.59 1.15
C ALA A 190 25.28 7.68 1.77
N PRO A 191 24.85 8.42 2.83
CA PRO A 191 23.55 8.29 3.49
C PRO A 191 22.44 9.05 2.77
N TYR A 192 21.19 8.58 3.00
CA TYR A 192 19.97 9.21 2.47
C TYR A 192 19.27 10.03 3.56
N ASP A 193 18.64 11.13 3.14
CA ASP A 193 17.73 11.90 3.99
C ASP A 193 16.38 11.19 4.11
N ARG A 194 15.91 10.59 3.01
CA ARG A 194 14.63 9.89 2.91
C ARG A 194 14.76 8.61 2.10
N ILE A 195 13.96 7.61 2.47
CA ILE A 195 13.68 6.44 1.63
C ILE A 195 12.18 6.38 1.38
N ILE A 196 11.76 6.15 0.15
CA ILE A 196 10.36 5.89 -0.20
C ILE A 196 10.22 4.53 -0.89
N ALA A 197 9.32 3.69 -0.38
CA ALA A 197 8.96 2.42 -1.00
C ALA A 197 7.51 2.47 -1.51
N THR A 198 7.34 2.41 -2.83
CA THR A 198 6.02 2.42 -3.46
C THR A 198 5.43 1.03 -3.65
N ARG A 199 6.20 -0.03 -3.38
CA ARG A 199 5.74 -1.42 -3.31
C ARG A 199 5.37 -1.82 -1.88
N GLY A 200 4.46 -2.78 -1.69
CA GLY A 200 4.16 -3.37 -0.39
C GLY A 200 5.36 -4.16 0.16
N LEU A 201 5.56 -4.07 1.46
CA LEU A 201 6.63 -4.73 2.19
C LEU A 201 6.06 -5.37 3.45
N ARG A 202 6.43 -6.62 3.72
CA ARG A 202 6.13 -7.31 5.00
C ARG A 202 7.21 -7.09 6.05
N GLN A 203 8.35 -6.58 5.63
CA GLN A 203 9.49 -6.26 6.48
C GLN A 203 10.22 -5.03 5.93
N ILE A 204 10.60 -4.13 6.81
CA ILE A 204 11.51 -3.02 6.47
C ILE A 204 12.93 -3.59 6.49
N PRO A 205 13.67 -3.52 5.39
CA PRO A 205 15.01 -4.07 5.33
C PRO A 205 15.98 -3.36 6.27
N ALA A 206 16.72 -4.11 7.07
CA ALA A 206 17.74 -3.55 7.94
C ALA A 206 18.79 -2.69 7.20
N PRO A 207 19.23 -3.05 5.96
CA PRO A 207 20.14 -2.20 5.19
C PRO A 207 19.60 -0.79 4.91
N TRP A 208 18.27 -0.61 4.83
CA TRP A 208 17.69 0.73 4.62
C TRP A 208 17.90 1.62 5.84
N ILE A 209 17.72 1.06 7.05
CA ILE A 209 17.91 1.78 8.30
C ILE A 209 19.39 2.22 8.43
N GLU A 210 20.33 1.34 8.06
CA GLU A 210 21.76 1.66 8.04
C GLU A 210 22.11 2.80 7.08
N GLN A 211 21.43 2.85 5.92
CA GLN A 211 21.70 3.82 4.87
C GLN A 211 20.99 5.16 5.04
N VAL A 212 20.04 5.26 5.96
CA VAL A 212 19.40 6.54 6.32
C VAL A 212 20.21 7.25 7.40
N ARG A 213 20.40 8.56 7.28
CA ARG A 213 21.06 9.35 8.33
C ARG A 213 20.21 9.37 9.62
N PRO A 214 20.79 9.65 10.79
CA PRO A 214 20.02 9.98 11.99
C PRO A 214 19.05 11.13 11.69
N ASP A 215 17.85 11.07 12.26
CA ASP A 215 16.71 11.96 11.97
C ASP A 215 16.22 11.94 10.52
N GLY A 216 16.68 10.98 9.72
CA GLY A 216 16.14 10.71 8.40
C GLY A 216 14.87 9.87 8.49
N PHE A 217 14.14 9.72 7.36
CA PHE A 217 12.79 9.16 7.36
C PHE A 217 12.61 8.10 6.29
N ILE A 218 11.92 7.02 6.65
CA ILE A 218 11.53 5.94 5.75
C ILE A 218 10.00 5.94 5.62
N LEU A 219 9.51 6.13 4.41
CA LEU A 219 8.09 6.01 4.09
C LEU A 219 7.86 4.75 3.27
N ALA A 220 7.06 3.84 3.78
CA ALA A 220 6.85 2.56 3.14
C ALA A 220 5.38 2.12 3.21
N ARG A 221 4.97 1.31 2.23
CA ARG A 221 3.72 0.57 2.31
C ARG A 221 3.98 -0.72 3.07
N TRP A 222 3.28 -0.87 4.19
CA TRP A 222 3.32 -2.06 5.01
C TRP A 222 2.19 -3.01 4.63
N ASP A 223 2.56 -4.23 4.27
CA ASP A 223 1.65 -5.29 3.84
C ASP A 223 1.51 -6.34 4.95
N THR A 224 0.28 -6.66 5.31
CA THR A 224 0.01 -7.85 6.11
C THR A 224 -0.51 -8.97 5.20
N PRO A 225 -0.16 -10.25 5.47
CA PRO A 225 -0.68 -11.35 4.69
C PRO A 225 -2.16 -11.64 4.99
N PHE A 226 -2.70 -11.07 6.07
CA PHE A 226 -4.04 -11.38 6.56
C PHE A 226 -5.14 -10.93 5.58
N SER A 227 -5.04 -9.73 5.06
CA SER A 227 -6.05 -9.14 4.16
C SER A 227 -5.40 -8.29 3.07
N ASP A 228 -6.21 -7.67 2.22
CA ASP A 228 -5.77 -6.67 1.24
C ASP A 228 -5.66 -5.26 1.82
N GLN A 229 -5.86 -5.11 3.14
CA GLN A 229 -5.71 -3.85 3.85
C GLN A 229 -4.24 -3.64 4.21
N ASP A 230 -3.55 -2.83 3.41
CA ASP A 230 -2.20 -2.36 3.68
C ASP A 230 -2.27 -1.01 4.39
N ALA A 231 -1.19 -0.61 5.05
CA ALA A 231 -1.04 0.73 5.61
C ALA A 231 0.23 1.42 5.13
N LEU A 232 0.19 2.73 5.08
CA LEU A 232 1.39 3.54 4.91
C LEU A 232 2.04 3.72 6.28
N VAL A 233 3.33 3.41 6.41
CA VAL A 233 4.10 3.60 7.65
C VAL A 233 5.20 4.63 7.42
N GLY A 234 5.33 5.56 8.36
CA GLY A 234 6.39 6.56 8.41
C GLY A 234 7.32 6.32 9.59
N LEU A 235 8.60 6.05 9.33
CA LEU A 235 9.56 5.70 10.37
C LEU A 235 10.71 6.71 10.40
N THR A 236 10.96 7.32 11.55
CA THR A 236 12.14 8.14 11.81
C THR A 236 13.27 7.26 12.28
N VAL A 237 14.46 7.46 11.74
CA VAL A 237 15.67 6.72 12.12
C VAL A 237 16.39 7.44 13.26
N ALA A 238 16.59 6.74 14.36
CA ALA A 238 17.41 7.19 15.50
C ALA A 238 18.68 6.35 15.59
N ASP A 239 19.75 6.97 16.13
CA ASP A 239 21.00 6.30 16.47
C ASP A 239 21.30 6.61 17.95
N ASP A 240 21.26 5.60 18.80
CA ASP A 240 21.52 5.73 20.25
C ASP A 240 22.97 5.42 20.65
N GLY A 241 23.84 5.20 19.66
CA GLY A 241 25.22 4.83 19.84
C GLY A 241 25.46 3.31 20.04
N ASN A 242 24.40 2.52 20.20
CA ASN A 242 24.43 1.07 20.21
C ASN A 242 23.96 0.45 18.90
N GLY A 243 23.41 1.28 18.00
CA GLY A 243 22.90 0.91 16.70
C GLY A 243 21.76 1.82 16.26
N LYS A 244 21.38 1.68 15.00
CA LYS A 244 20.23 2.41 14.47
C LYS A 244 18.94 1.63 14.69
N LEU A 245 17.88 2.36 14.94
CA LEU A 245 16.51 1.86 14.92
C LEU A 245 15.63 2.82 14.12
N ALA A 246 14.57 2.31 13.53
CA ALA A 246 13.54 3.11 12.87
C ALA A 246 12.22 2.91 13.62
N SER A 247 11.54 4.00 13.99
CA SER A 247 10.27 3.92 14.73
C SER A 247 9.32 5.02 14.27
N GLY A 248 8.03 4.72 14.25
CA GLY A 248 6.99 5.67 13.90
C GLY A 248 5.64 5.03 13.65
N ASP A 249 4.68 5.82 13.18
CA ASP A 249 3.28 5.48 13.13
C ASP A 249 2.84 4.94 11.77
N PHE A 250 1.77 4.14 11.76
CA PHE A 250 1.00 3.92 10.55
C PHE A 250 0.13 5.15 10.29
N LEU A 251 0.27 5.73 9.12
CA LEU A 251 -0.31 7.05 8.81
C LEU A 251 -1.77 6.94 8.34
N ARG A 252 -2.08 5.91 7.58
CA ARG A 252 -3.41 5.65 7.02
C ARG A 252 -3.48 4.33 6.26
N PRO A 253 -4.69 3.79 6.03
CA PRO A 253 -4.88 2.64 5.16
C PRO A 253 -4.54 2.99 3.71
N VAL A 254 -4.02 2.02 2.97
CA VAL A 254 -3.77 2.11 1.53
C VAL A 254 -4.26 0.83 0.86
N GLU A 255 -5.29 0.95 0.05
CA GLU A 255 -5.70 -0.13 -0.85
C GLU A 255 -4.78 -0.15 -2.07
N VAL A 256 -4.05 -1.21 -2.23
CA VAL A 256 -3.23 -1.40 -3.41
C VAL A 256 -3.24 -2.85 -3.82
N MET A 257 -3.35 -3.07 -5.13
CA MET A 257 -3.24 -4.40 -5.71
C MET A 257 -1.96 -5.09 -5.24
N LYS A 258 -2.10 -6.26 -4.63
CA LYS A 258 -0.96 -7.09 -4.23
C LYS A 258 -0.20 -7.56 -5.45
N THR A 259 1.11 -7.50 -5.40
CA THR A 259 1.97 -8.02 -6.45
C THR A 259 2.06 -9.55 -6.35
N ARG A 260 2.48 -10.20 -7.43
CA ARG A 260 2.68 -11.65 -7.47
C ARG A 260 3.55 -12.17 -6.32
N ALA A 261 4.64 -11.48 -5.99
CA ALA A 261 5.51 -11.86 -4.88
C ALA A 261 4.83 -11.82 -3.50
N GLN A 262 3.72 -11.09 -3.38
CA GLN A 262 2.92 -11.02 -2.16
C GLN A 262 1.86 -12.12 -2.09
N VAL A 263 1.41 -12.65 -3.25
CA VAL A 263 0.43 -13.74 -3.36
C VAL A 263 1.07 -15.10 -3.68
N ASP A 264 2.30 -15.13 -4.19
CA ASP A 264 3.07 -16.36 -4.36
C ASP A 264 3.36 -16.96 -2.98
N GLY A 265 2.73 -18.05 -2.66
CA GLY A 265 2.78 -18.67 -1.32
C GLY A 265 1.45 -18.64 -0.58
N TRP A 266 0.41 -18.05 -1.15
CA TRP A 266 -0.94 -18.24 -0.62
C TRP A 266 -1.33 -19.70 -0.76
N PRO A 267 -1.77 -20.35 0.34
CA PRO A 267 -2.08 -21.75 0.33
C PRO A 267 -3.27 -22.04 -0.59
N ARG A 268 -3.17 -23.11 -1.31
CA ARG A 268 -4.33 -23.63 -2.03
C ARG A 268 -5.26 -24.29 -1.02
N HIS A 269 -6.55 -24.04 -1.17
CA HIS A 269 -7.59 -24.65 -0.34
C HIS A 269 -7.36 -26.16 -0.16
N THR A 270 -7.09 -26.87 -1.26
CA THR A 270 -6.83 -28.32 -1.28
C THR A 270 -5.56 -28.77 -0.56
N GLU A 271 -4.65 -27.85 -0.22
CA GLU A 271 -3.43 -28.17 0.52
C GLU A 271 -3.67 -28.23 2.04
N HIS A 272 -4.71 -27.56 2.52
CA HIS A 272 -5.09 -27.47 3.93
C HIS A 272 -6.24 -28.41 4.27
N LEU A 273 -7.15 -28.66 3.34
CA LEU A 273 -8.32 -29.49 3.57
C LEU A 273 -8.14 -30.88 2.97
N PRO A 274 -7.96 -31.91 3.78
CA PRO A 274 -8.07 -33.29 3.33
C PRO A 274 -9.54 -33.64 3.02
N ASP A 275 -9.75 -34.43 1.99
CA ASP A 275 -11.05 -35.02 1.67
C ASP A 275 -10.99 -36.55 1.95
N PRO A 276 -11.82 -37.11 2.84
CA PRO A 276 -12.85 -36.46 3.67
C PRO A 276 -12.27 -35.60 4.82
N TRP A 277 -13.08 -34.73 5.37
CA TRP A 277 -12.72 -33.92 6.55
C TRP A 277 -12.23 -34.83 7.68
N PRO A 278 -11.13 -34.49 8.37
CA PRO A 278 -10.57 -35.28 9.43
C PRO A 278 -11.52 -35.31 10.64
N ALA A 279 -11.51 -36.41 11.38
CA ALA A 279 -12.28 -36.56 12.63
C ALA A 279 -11.79 -35.58 13.73
N THR A 280 -10.70 -34.88 13.51
CA THR A 280 -10.09 -33.90 14.42
C THR A 280 -10.70 -32.52 14.30
N VAL A 281 -11.55 -32.23 13.30
CA VAL A 281 -12.20 -30.94 13.13
C VAL A 281 -13.01 -30.57 14.37
N ARG A 282 -12.70 -29.40 14.90
CA ARG A 282 -13.43 -28.80 16.02
C ARG A 282 -14.54 -27.90 15.49
N GLU A 283 -15.72 -28.03 16.07
CA GLU A 283 -16.90 -27.27 15.76
C GLU A 283 -17.22 -26.31 16.90
N SER A 284 -17.55 -25.06 16.56
CA SER A 284 -18.04 -24.05 17.51
C SER A 284 -18.95 -23.06 16.79
N THR A 285 -19.40 -22.06 17.51
CA THR A 285 -20.16 -20.92 16.97
C THR A 285 -19.50 -19.62 17.35
N THR A 286 -19.75 -18.56 16.59
CA THR A 286 -19.23 -17.22 16.85
C THR A 286 -20.33 -16.17 16.69
N ASP A 287 -20.26 -15.11 17.47
CA ASP A 287 -21.10 -13.92 17.38
C ASP A 287 -20.45 -12.80 16.53
N LEU A 288 -19.18 -12.96 16.12
CA LEU A 288 -18.55 -12.05 15.19
C LEU A 288 -19.26 -12.08 13.83
N SER A 289 -19.59 -10.92 13.30
CA SER A 289 -20.20 -10.77 11.99
C SER A 289 -19.17 -10.73 10.86
N PRO A 290 -19.57 -11.04 9.61
CA PRO A 290 -18.69 -10.88 8.44
C PRO A 290 -18.23 -9.44 8.25
N GLU A 291 -19.09 -8.46 8.55
CA GLU A 291 -18.81 -7.03 8.43
C GLU A 291 -17.71 -6.59 9.39
N GLU A 292 -17.69 -7.12 10.62
CA GLU A 292 -16.62 -6.82 11.59
C GLU A 292 -15.26 -7.32 11.12
N LEU A 293 -15.22 -8.47 10.43
CA LEU A 293 -13.96 -9.02 9.88
C LEU A 293 -13.45 -8.25 8.66
N THR A 294 -14.34 -7.61 7.91
CA THR A 294 -14.00 -6.85 6.71
C THR A 294 -13.88 -5.34 6.97
N ASP A 295 -14.10 -4.90 8.21
CA ASP A 295 -13.77 -3.54 8.62
C ASP A 295 -12.29 -3.26 8.39
N THR A 296 -11.95 -2.09 7.85
CA THR A 296 -10.60 -1.74 7.45
C THR A 296 -9.61 -1.76 8.61
N ASP A 297 -9.98 -1.17 9.74
CA ASP A 297 -9.11 -1.10 10.93
C ASP A 297 -8.96 -2.46 11.59
N ALA A 298 -10.07 -3.22 11.69
CA ALA A 298 -10.06 -4.58 12.22
C ALA A 298 -9.19 -5.53 11.37
N ALA A 299 -9.35 -5.51 10.05
CA ALA A 299 -8.60 -6.36 9.15
C ALA A 299 -7.09 -6.08 9.19
N PHE A 300 -6.71 -4.80 9.29
CA PHE A 300 -5.31 -4.41 9.47
C PHE A 300 -4.77 -4.85 10.83
N MET A 301 -5.50 -4.55 11.91
CA MET A 301 -5.14 -4.96 13.27
C MET A 301 -4.96 -6.48 13.37
N LEU A 302 -5.91 -7.27 12.84
CA LEU A 302 -5.80 -8.72 12.81
C LEU A 302 -4.53 -9.19 12.09
N GLY A 303 -4.11 -8.50 11.03
CA GLY A 303 -2.83 -8.76 10.37
C GLY A 303 -1.60 -8.52 11.23
N LEU A 304 -1.69 -7.65 12.25
CA LEU A 304 -0.62 -7.41 13.21
C LEU A 304 -0.61 -8.44 14.36
N VAL A 305 -1.80 -8.81 14.86
CA VAL A 305 -1.93 -9.65 16.08
C VAL A 305 -2.07 -11.15 15.78
N VAL A 306 -2.50 -11.54 14.56
CA VAL A 306 -2.54 -12.93 14.08
C VAL A 306 -1.58 -13.09 12.91
N PRO A 307 -0.26 -13.08 13.16
CA PRO A 307 0.74 -13.14 12.11
C PRO A 307 0.69 -14.47 11.35
N ASP A 308 1.19 -14.44 10.12
CA ASP A 308 1.30 -15.62 9.26
C ASP A 308 -0.05 -16.34 9.04
N ALA A 309 -1.12 -15.58 8.95
CA ALA A 309 -2.44 -16.06 8.55
C ALA A 309 -2.97 -15.23 7.38
N THR A 310 -3.77 -15.84 6.53
CA THR A 310 -4.50 -15.20 5.44
C THR A 310 -5.94 -15.66 5.43
N HIS A 311 -6.83 -14.90 4.78
CA HIS A 311 -8.22 -15.31 4.66
C HIS A 311 -8.81 -14.96 3.30
N THR A 312 -9.94 -15.58 3.01
CA THR A 312 -10.81 -15.25 1.88
C THR A 312 -12.25 -15.19 2.34
N VAL A 313 -13.01 -14.24 1.81
CA VAL A 313 -14.46 -14.12 2.07
C VAL A 313 -15.22 -14.30 0.76
N THR A 314 -16.28 -15.09 0.79
CA THR A 314 -17.13 -15.37 -0.38
C THR A 314 -18.58 -15.13 -0.02
N HIS A 315 -19.25 -14.29 -0.80
CA HIS A 315 -20.70 -14.10 -0.72
C HIS A 315 -21.40 -15.08 -1.66
N ARG A 316 -22.26 -15.92 -1.10
CA ARG A 316 -23.01 -16.91 -1.87
C ARG A 316 -24.30 -16.30 -2.45
N PRO A 317 -24.83 -16.89 -3.55
CA PRO A 317 -26.08 -16.40 -4.16
C PRO A 317 -27.32 -16.53 -3.26
N ASP A 318 -27.28 -17.42 -2.25
CA ASP A 318 -28.35 -17.59 -1.26
C ASP A 318 -28.30 -16.58 -0.11
N GLY A 319 -27.33 -15.63 -0.14
CA GLY A 319 -27.13 -14.60 0.86
C GLY A 319 -26.23 -15.01 2.01
N ALA A 320 -25.78 -16.27 2.05
CA ALA A 320 -24.79 -16.69 3.05
C ALA A 320 -23.41 -16.14 2.74
N VAL A 321 -22.60 -15.98 3.79
CA VAL A 321 -21.20 -15.58 3.69
C VAL A 321 -20.32 -16.66 4.25
N ASP A 322 -19.29 -17.04 3.50
CA ASP A 322 -18.29 -18.01 3.95
C ASP A 322 -16.92 -17.33 4.02
N ALA A 323 -16.22 -17.47 5.14
CA ALA A 323 -14.84 -17.04 5.29
C ALA A 323 -13.95 -18.27 5.55
N TRP A 324 -12.76 -18.26 4.93
CA TRP A 324 -11.75 -19.30 5.07
C TRP A 324 -10.44 -18.69 5.50
N PHE A 325 -9.79 -19.27 6.49
CA PHE A 325 -8.55 -18.83 7.09
C PHE A 325 -7.51 -19.93 6.98
N TYR A 326 -6.28 -19.55 6.64
CA TYR A 326 -5.18 -20.49 6.43
C TYR A 326 -3.91 -20.01 7.10
N SER A 327 -3.16 -20.93 7.71
CA SER A 327 -1.81 -20.65 8.15
C SER A 327 -0.86 -20.52 6.97
N LEU A 328 0.03 -19.53 7.04
CA LEU A 328 1.14 -19.32 6.09
C LEU A 328 2.48 -19.80 6.66
N SER A 329 2.50 -20.28 7.90
CA SER A 329 3.71 -20.82 8.52
C SER A 329 4.17 -22.09 7.80
N GLU A 330 5.46 -22.18 7.50
CA GLU A 330 6.01 -23.31 6.76
C GLU A 330 5.70 -24.66 7.46
N GLY A 331 5.12 -25.57 6.72
CA GLY A 331 4.74 -26.90 7.22
C GLY A 331 3.47 -26.95 8.07
N ASP A 332 2.89 -25.82 8.45
CA ASP A 332 1.63 -25.77 9.17
C ASP A 332 0.44 -25.83 8.19
N ARG A 333 -0.51 -26.71 8.49
CA ARG A 333 -1.73 -26.93 7.69
C ARG A 333 -2.99 -26.48 8.43
N SER A 334 -2.83 -25.66 9.45
CA SER A 334 -3.96 -25.16 10.22
C SER A 334 -4.88 -24.30 9.36
N TRP A 335 -6.17 -24.52 9.54
CA TRP A 335 -7.21 -23.79 8.84
C TRP A 335 -8.41 -23.54 9.74
N ALA A 336 -9.24 -22.58 9.37
CA ALA A 336 -10.55 -22.37 9.93
C ALA A 336 -11.53 -21.96 8.82
N SER A 337 -12.80 -22.29 9.00
CA SER A 337 -13.89 -21.76 8.18
C SER A 337 -15.02 -21.26 9.06
N VAL A 338 -15.67 -20.20 8.62
CA VAL A 338 -16.89 -19.71 9.25
C VAL A 338 -17.95 -19.51 8.18
N SER A 339 -19.15 -19.97 8.46
CA SER A 339 -20.31 -19.80 7.58
C SER A 339 -21.43 -19.09 8.33
N TRP A 340 -21.90 -17.99 7.77
CA TRP A 340 -23.05 -17.23 8.26
C TRP A 340 -24.20 -17.40 7.28
N ALA A 341 -25.24 -18.11 7.72
CA ALA A 341 -26.48 -18.18 6.93
C ALA A 341 -27.36 -16.95 7.23
N PRO A 342 -28.18 -16.48 6.28
CA PRO A 342 -28.96 -15.25 6.44
C PRO A 342 -29.93 -15.25 7.63
N ASP A 343 -30.38 -16.42 8.05
CA ASP A 343 -31.35 -16.61 9.14
C ASP A 343 -30.73 -17.05 10.46
N ASP A 344 -29.40 -17.29 10.50
CA ASP A 344 -28.68 -17.72 11.69
C ASP A 344 -28.15 -16.48 12.45
N GLU A 345 -28.38 -16.42 13.78
CA GLU A 345 -27.84 -15.38 14.65
C GLU A 345 -26.32 -15.53 14.89
N LEU A 346 -25.79 -16.74 14.72
CA LEU A 346 -24.39 -17.07 14.99
C LEU A 346 -23.74 -17.72 13.76
N GLY A 347 -22.49 -17.38 13.52
CA GLY A 347 -21.67 -18.06 12.53
C GLY A 347 -21.27 -19.46 13.01
N ARG A 348 -21.24 -20.44 12.08
CA ARG A 348 -20.75 -21.81 12.33
C ARG A 348 -19.27 -21.88 12.01
N VAL A 349 -18.50 -22.29 12.99
CA VAL A 349 -17.04 -22.39 12.91
C VAL A 349 -16.60 -23.83 12.81
N HIS A 350 -15.68 -24.09 11.87
CA HIS A 350 -14.92 -25.35 11.82
C HIS A 350 -13.43 -24.99 11.78
N GLN A 351 -12.61 -25.64 12.58
CA GLN A 351 -11.16 -25.44 12.53
C GLN A 351 -10.39 -26.72 12.85
N ASP A 352 -9.20 -26.85 12.25
CA ASP A 352 -8.30 -27.97 12.49
C ASP A 352 -6.83 -27.54 12.32
N GLY A 353 -5.93 -28.35 12.85
CA GLY A 353 -4.48 -28.12 12.82
C GLY A 353 -3.90 -27.73 14.19
N ALA A 354 -2.62 -27.43 14.19
CA ALA A 354 -1.87 -27.10 15.40
C ALA A 354 -2.22 -25.70 15.95
N ARG A 355 -2.49 -24.76 15.06
CA ARG A 355 -2.97 -23.40 15.39
C ARG A 355 -4.48 -23.37 15.40
N GLU A 356 -5.06 -22.79 16.44
CA GLU A 356 -6.48 -22.50 16.52
C GLU A 356 -6.75 -21.11 15.91
N LEU A 357 -6.76 -21.05 14.56
CA LEU A 357 -6.79 -19.77 13.84
C LEU A 357 -8.01 -18.92 14.19
N TRP A 358 -9.20 -19.55 14.24
CA TRP A 358 -10.41 -18.82 14.59
C TRP A 358 -10.37 -18.29 16.02
N THR A 359 -9.95 -19.13 16.97
CA THR A 359 -9.77 -18.71 18.37
C THR A 359 -8.77 -17.55 18.48
N SER A 360 -7.71 -17.55 17.66
CA SER A 360 -6.75 -16.43 17.61
C SER A 360 -7.38 -15.14 17.08
N ILE A 361 -8.26 -15.25 16.09
CA ILE A 361 -9.02 -14.12 15.54
C ILE A 361 -9.98 -13.55 16.59
N GLU A 362 -10.79 -14.40 17.24
CA GLU A 362 -11.70 -13.97 18.32
C GLU A 362 -10.93 -13.22 19.43
N ARG A 363 -9.81 -13.78 19.88
CA ARG A 363 -8.95 -13.12 20.89
C ARG A 363 -8.38 -11.76 20.40
N GLY A 364 -8.06 -11.67 19.11
CA GLY A 364 -7.63 -10.40 18.49
C GLY A 364 -8.76 -9.36 18.51
N MET A 365 -9.97 -9.76 18.15
CA MET A 365 -11.15 -8.89 18.16
C MET A 365 -11.56 -8.48 19.59
N ASP A 366 -11.47 -9.40 20.54
CA ASP A 366 -11.71 -9.12 21.97
C ASP A 366 -10.71 -8.08 22.49
N TRP A 367 -9.41 -8.28 22.21
CA TRP A 367 -8.38 -7.33 22.60
C TRP A 367 -8.63 -5.96 21.98
N TRP A 368 -8.90 -5.88 20.69
CA TRP A 368 -9.17 -4.63 19.98
C TRP A 368 -10.40 -3.90 20.55
N THR A 369 -11.43 -4.67 20.95
CA THR A 369 -12.63 -4.09 21.59
C THR A 369 -12.31 -3.57 23.00
N ILE A 370 -11.47 -4.26 23.78
CA ILE A 370 -11.00 -3.80 25.09
C ILE A 370 -10.20 -2.50 24.96
N GLU A 371 -9.40 -2.36 23.91
CA GLU A 371 -8.63 -1.13 23.61
C GLU A 371 -9.49 -0.02 22.94
N ASN A 372 -10.82 -0.16 22.93
CA ASN A 372 -11.77 0.77 22.31
C ASN A 372 -11.68 0.90 20.79
N ARG A 373 -11.37 -0.19 20.11
CA ARG A 373 -11.31 -0.28 18.63
C ARG A 373 -10.46 0.83 18.00
N PRO A 374 -9.17 0.93 18.35
CA PRO A 374 -8.30 1.98 17.84
C PRO A 374 -8.17 1.89 16.32
N PRO A 375 -8.23 3.03 15.60
CA PRO A 375 -7.98 3.09 14.16
C PRO A 375 -6.50 2.85 13.83
N ILE A 376 -6.20 2.65 12.53
CA ILE A 376 -4.86 2.32 12.03
C ILE A 376 -3.79 3.32 12.49
N ASP A 377 -4.11 4.60 12.56
CA ASP A 377 -3.18 5.67 12.92
C ASP A 377 -2.83 5.74 14.42
N CYS A 378 -3.47 4.91 15.26
CA CYS A 378 -3.04 4.68 16.64
C CYS A 378 -1.95 3.59 16.75
N PHE A 379 -1.72 2.82 15.68
CA PHE A 379 -0.67 1.80 15.68
C PHE A 379 0.63 2.35 15.12
N GLY A 380 1.74 1.73 15.52
CA GLY A 380 3.04 2.05 14.99
C GLY A 380 3.95 0.84 14.91
N LEU A 381 5.15 1.07 14.40
CA LEU A 381 6.15 0.05 14.14
C LEU A 381 7.52 0.51 14.61
N THR A 382 8.23 -0.35 15.30
CA THR A 382 9.67 -0.20 15.59
C THR A 382 10.45 -1.32 14.94
N VAL A 383 11.52 -0.97 14.25
CA VAL A 383 12.38 -1.89 13.51
C VAL A 383 13.84 -1.67 13.94
N ALA A 384 14.47 -2.71 14.45
CA ALA A 384 15.88 -2.70 14.79
C ALA A 384 16.74 -3.21 13.62
N THR A 385 17.99 -2.75 13.51
CA THR A 385 18.96 -3.23 12.52
C THR A 385 19.26 -4.72 12.65
N GLY A 386 19.02 -5.31 13.82
CA GLY A 386 19.06 -6.77 14.03
C GLY A 386 17.88 -7.54 13.43
N GLY A 387 16.97 -6.86 12.72
CA GLY A 387 15.85 -7.48 11.96
C GLY A 387 14.55 -7.70 12.75
N GLY A 388 14.49 -7.29 14.03
CA GLY A 388 13.26 -7.38 14.82
C GLY A 388 12.25 -6.30 14.42
N HIS A 389 10.98 -6.70 14.21
CA HIS A 389 9.85 -5.81 13.97
C HIS A 389 8.86 -5.95 15.12
N VAL A 390 8.54 -4.83 15.76
CA VAL A 390 7.58 -4.77 16.88
C VAL A 390 6.51 -3.74 16.53
N ALA A 391 5.30 -4.21 16.31
CA ALA A 391 4.13 -3.34 16.23
C ALA A 391 3.67 -2.96 17.64
N TRP A 392 3.14 -1.77 17.80
CA TRP A 392 2.70 -1.22 19.10
C TRP A 392 1.45 -0.36 18.93
N LEU A 393 0.75 -0.12 20.04
CA LEU A 393 -0.42 0.74 20.14
C LEU A 393 -0.07 1.99 20.94
N ASP A 394 -0.32 3.18 20.39
CA ASP A 394 -0.10 4.53 20.91
C ASP A 394 1.38 4.89 21.20
N ARG A 395 2.23 3.95 21.56
CA ARG A 395 3.63 4.21 21.91
C ARG A 395 4.51 2.95 21.83
N PRO A 396 5.79 3.10 21.54
CA PRO A 396 6.73 1.98 21.29
C PRO A 396 6.90 0.98 22.44
N ASP A 397 6.62 1.36 23.68
CA ASP A 397 6.68 0.47 24.84
C ASP A 397 5.40 -0.33 25.10
N ASN A 398 4.33 -0.10 24.31
CA ASN A 398 3.06 -0.81 24.37
C ASN A 398 2.92 -1.75 23.16
N ALA A 399 3.71 -2.83 23.14
CA ALA A 399 3.68 -3.79 22.04
C ALA A 399 2.32 -4.48 21.92
N VAL A 400 1.81 -4.61 20.66
CA VAL A 400 0.59 -5.36 20.41
C VAL A 400 0.79 -6.85 20.71
N PRO A 401 -0.24 -7.56 21.24
CA PRO A 401 -0.15 -8.98 21.48
C PRO A 401 -0.02 -9.77 20.16
N ARG A 402 0.46 -11.01 20.25
CA ARG A 402 0.45 -11.95 19.14
C ARG A 402 -0.32 -13.20 19.56
N PHE A 403 -1.33 -13.52 18.78
CA PHE A 403 -2.18 -14.69 18.95
C PHE A 403 -1.87 -15.70 17.84
N GLY A 404 -1.38 -16.88 18.21
CA GLY A 404 -1.03 -17.88 17.20
C GLY A 404 -0.36 -19.11 17.75
#